data_eeeaf73005c39131c7096b9e5e2a2368
#
_entry.id   eeeaf73005c39131c7096b9e5e2a2368
#
_cell.length_a   1.000
_cell.length_b   1.000
_cell.length_c   1.000
_cell.angle_alpha   90.00
_cell.angle_beta   90.00
_cell.angle_gamma   90.00
#
_symmetry.space_group_name_H-M   'P 1'
#
loop_
_entity.id
_entity.type
_entity.pdbx_description
1 polymer ?
#
loop_
_entity_poly.entity_id
_entity_poly.type
_entity_poly.pdbx_seq_one_letter_code
_entity_poly.pdbx_strand_id
1 'polypeptide(L)'
;VIVLSDYNKGSLVNVAEMIRAARAAGKTVMVDPKGDDFTPYAGATMLTPNKSELKRIVGSWKSEEQLTEKAQNLRNELGLEALLLTRSEEGMSLYTANEVLHVQADAREVFDVSGAGDTVIATMAAMLGAGAPLPEALATANRAGGIVVGKLGTATVTRDELFARRRSEDGRA
;
A
#
# COMPACT_ATOMS: atom_id res chain seq x y z
N VAL A 1 -11.71 -1.62 9.91
CA VAL A 1 -10.78 -2.06 8.85
C VAL A 1 -10.17 -3.40 9.25
N ILE A 2 -10.06 -4.30 8.29
CA ILE A 2 -9.38 -5.60 8.44
C ILE A 2 -8.16 -5.59 7.53
N VAL A 3 -7.00 -6.00 8.04
CA VAL A 3 -5.77 -6.14 7.28
C VAL A 3 -5.42 -7.63 7.21
N LEU A 4 -5.18 -8.12 6.00
CA LEU A 4 -4.75 -9.48 5.72
C LEU A 4 -3.36 -9.40 5.06
N SER A 5 -2.31 -9.69 5.82
CA SER A 5 -0.93 -9.73 5.31
C SER A 5 -0.57 -11.17 4.99
N ASP A 6 -0.42 -11.48 3.71
CA ASP A 6 -0.10 -12.83 3.22
C ASP A 6 1.41 -13.00 3.06
N TYR A 7 1.93 -14.10 3.56
CA TYR A 7 3.32 -14.52 3.40
C TYR A 7 3.41 -15.88 2.70
N ASN A 8 2.29 -16.37 2.16
CA ASN A 8 2.17 -17.69 1.53
C ASN A 8 2.67 -18.85 2.43
N LYS A 9 2.40 -18.74 3.75
CA LYS A 9 2.81 -19.74 4.78
C LYS A 9 1.62 -20.52 5.34
N GLY A 10 0.46 -20.47 4.65
CA GLY A 10 -0.74 -21.23 5.01
C GLY A 10 -1.67 -20.56 6.03
N SER A 11 -1.33 -19.38 6.60
CA SER A 11 -2.20 -18.69 7.55
C SER A 11 -3.49 -18.16 6.91
N LEU A 12 -3.46 -17.86 5.61
CA LEU A 12 -4.56 -17.27 4.84
C LEU A 12 -5.11 -18.24 3.76
N VAL A 13 -5.08 -19.55 4.01
CA VAL A 13 -5.58 -20.55 3.04
C VAL A 13 -7.07 -20.31 2.67
N ASN A 14 -7.87 -19.72 3.55
CA ASN A 14 -9.28 -19.41 3.33
C ASN A 14 -9.51 -17.90 3.11
N VAL A 15 -8.51 -17.19 2.57
CA VAL A 15 -8.56 -15.72 2.43
C VAL A 15 -9.80 -15.23 1.68
N ALA A 16 -10.23 -15.92 0.63
CA ALA A 16 -11.43 -15.56 -0.14
C ALA A 16 -12.72 -15.60 0.71
N GLU A 17 -12.84 -16.56 1.63
CA GLU A 17 -13.97 -16.62 2.56
C GLU A 17 -13.90 -15.52 3.61
N MET A 18 -12.70 -15.24 4.13
CA MET A 18 -12.47 -14.14 5.08
C MET A 18 -12.85 -12.80 4.46
N ILE A 19 -12.45 -12.53 3.21
CA ILE A 19 -12.81 -11.32 2.47
C ILE A 19 -14.32 -11.22 2.32
N ARG A 20 -14.99 -12.28 1.83
CA ARG A 20 -16.44 -12.29 1.65
C ARG A 20 -17.19 -12.02 2.96
N ALA A 21 -16.81 -12.69 4.05
CA ALA A 21 -17.44 -12.51 5.35
C ALA A 21 -17.25 -11.09 5.89
N ALA A 22 -16.03 -10.54 5.78
CA ALA A 22 -15.71 -9.19 6.21
C ALA A 22 -16.46 -8.13 5.39
N ARG A 23 -16.51 -8.28 4.06
CA ARG A 23 -17.24 -7.38 3.15
C ARG A 23 -18.74 -7.46 3.38
N ALA A 24 -19.30 -8.64 3.60
CA ALA A 24 -20.72 -8.81 3.97
C ALA A 24 -21.08 -8.12 5.31
N ALA A 25 -20.11 -8.03 6.24
CA ALA A 25 -20.25 -7.28 7.49
C ALA A 25 -19.94 -5.77 7.33
N GLY A 26 -19.84 -5.25 6.11
CA GLY A 26 -19.57 -3.83 5.81
C GLY A 26 -18.18 -3.35 6.22
N LYS A 27 -17.19 -4.25 6.32
CA LYS A 27 -15.84 -3.88 6.72
C LYS A 27 -14.96 -3.59 5.50
N THR A 28 -14.12 -2.57 5.63
CA THR A 28 -12.99 -2.34 4.72
C THR A 28 -11.98 -3.46 4.89
N VAL A 29 -11.57 -4.10 3.79
CA VAL A 29 -10.58 -5.19 3.78
C VAL A 29 -9.40 -4.77 2.94
N MET A 30 -8.23 -4.71 3.54
CA MET A 30 -6.96 -4.43 2.88
C MET A 30 -6.10 -5.69 2.88
N VAL A 31 -5.48 -6.00 1.75
CA VAL A 31 -4.63 -7.19 1.63
C VAL A 31 -3.25 -6.80 1.12
N ASP A 32 -2.21 -7.23 1.82
CA ASP A 32 -0.86 -7.31 1.29
C ASP A 32 -0.71 -8.67 0.61
N PRO A 33 -0.72 -8.71 -0.75
CA PRO A 33 -0.83 -9.95 -1.49
C PRO A 33 0.51 -10.65 -1.64
N LYS A 34 0.49 -11.99 -1.82
CA LYS A 34 1.68 -12.79 -2.11
C LYS A 34 1.38 -13.85 -3.16
N GLY A 35 2.43 -14.28 -3.85
CA GLY A 35 2.32 -15.34 -4.86
C GLY A 35 2.20 -14.80 -6.29
N ASP A 36 1.79 -15.68 -7.18
CA ASP A 36 1.72 -15.44 -8.63
C ASP A 36 0.26 -15.46 -9.14
N ASP A 37 -0.71 -15.49 -8.22
CA ASP A 37 -2.14 -15.41 -8.50
C ASP A 37 -2.82 -14.54 -7.43
N PHE A 38 -3.49 -13.47 -7.86
CA PHE A 38 -4.24 -12.58 -6.96
C PHE A 38 -5.75 -12.86 -6.98
N THR A 39 -6.21 -13.85 -7.73
CA THR A 39 -7.62 -14.26 -7.76
C THR A 39 -8.22 -14.55 -6.38
N PRO A 40 -7.49 -15.18 -5.43
CA PRO A 40 -8.00 -15.42 -4.09
C PRO A 40 -8.36 -14.16 -3.30
N TYR A 41 -7.81 -13.00 -3.68
CA TYR A 41 -8.07 -11.72 -3.02
C TYR A 41 -9.21 -10.91 -3.67
N ALA A 42 -9.90 -11.48 -4.67
CA ALA A 42 -11.02 -10.80 -5.34
C ALA A 42 -12.09 -10.33 -4.33
N GLY A 43 -12.63 -9.13 -4.58
CA GLY A 43 -13.63 -8.49 -3.72
C GLY A 43 -13.07 -7.82 -2.47
N ALA A 44 -11.75 -7.83 -2.22
CA ALA A 44 -11.15 -6.98 -1.21
C ALA A 44 -11.41 -5.50 -1.53
N THR A 45 -11.33 -4.63 -0.52
CA THR A 45 -11.41 -3.18 -0.75
C THR A 45 -10.16 -2.67 -1.46
N MET A 46 -8.98 -3.11 -0.98
CA MET A 46 -7.69 -2.64 -1.50
C MET A 46 -6.65 -3.76 -1.46
N LEU A 47 -5.83 -3.85 -2.51
CA LEU A 47 -4.57 -4.60 -2.50
C LEU A 47 -3.38 -3.64 -2.46
N THR A 48 -2.27 -4.08 -1.84
CA THR A 48 -1.05 -3.27 -1.69
C THR A 48 0.21 -3.95 -2.26
N PRO A 49 0.20 -4.42 -3.52
CA PRO A 49 1.38 -5.07 -4.10
C PRO A 49 2.56 -4.10 -4.27
N ASN A 50 3.77 -4.64 -4.31
CA ASN A 50 4.94 -3.93 -4.81
C ASN A 50 5.10 -4.12 -6.33
N LYS A 51 6.05 -3.36 -6.95
CA LYS A 51 6.32 -3.44 -8.41
C LYS A 51 6.64 -4.86 -8.88
N SER A 52 7.38 -5.63 -8.10
CA SER A 52 7.79 -6.98 -8.49
C SER A 52 6.62 -7.97 -8.40
N GLU A 53 5.75 -7.83 -7.42
CA GLU A 53 4.53 -8.62 -7.27
C GLU A 53 3.53 -8.29 -8.37
N LEU A 54 3.26 -7.00 -8.62
CA LEU A 54 2.39 -6.58 -9.70
C LEU A 54 2.89 -7.09 -11.06
N LYS A 55 4.21 -6.98 -11.33
CA LYS A 55 4.81 -7.44 -12.58
C LYS A 55 4.63 -8.94 -12.83
N ARG A 56 4.62 -9.77 -11.79
CA ARG A 56 4.37 -11.21 -11.91
C ARG A 56 2.94 -11.50 -12.38
N ILE A 57 1.98 -10.68 -11.98
CA ILE A 57 0.57 -10.87 -12.32
C ILE A 57 0.25 -10.30 -13.71
N VAL A 58 0.63 -9.03 -13.97
CA VAL A 58 0.20 -8.31 -15.19
C VAL A 58 1.28 -8.24 -16.27
N GLY A 59 2.44 -8.85 -16.03
CA GLY A 59 3.59 -8.76 -16.92
C GLY A 59 4.31 -7.40 -16.85
N SER A 60 5.36 -7.23 -17.66
CA SER A 60 6.13 -5.99 -17.70
C SER A 60 5.40 -4.87 -18.43
N TRP A 61 5.80 -3.64 -18.14
CA TRP A 61 5.34 -2.41 -18.79
C TRP A 61 6.53 -1.55 -19.20
N LYS A 62 6.32 -0.69 -20.20
CA LYS A 62 7.38 0.16 -20.80
C LYS A 62 7.13 1.65 -20.54
N SER A 63 5.95 2.04 -20.05
CA SER A 63 5.60 3.43 -19.77
C SER A 63 4.62 3.51 -18.60
N GLU A 64 4.44 4.70 -18.03
CA GLU A 64 3.47 4.96 -16.95
C GLU A 64 2.03 4.75 -17.41
N GLU A 65 1.73 5.02 -18.67
CA GLU A 65 0.41 4.78 -19.26
C GLU A 65 0.10 3.27 -19.28
N GLN A 66 1.07 2.44 -19.71
CA GLN A 66 0.92 0.99 -19.69
C GLN A 66 0.80 0.43 -18.26
N LEU A 67 1.56 0.98 -17.31
CA LEU A 67 1.42 0.62 -15.90
C LEU A 67 0.01 0.95 -15.39
N THR A 68 -0.46 2.16 -15.67
CA THR A 68 -1.80 2.61 -15.26
C THR A 68 -2.89 1.72 -15.86
N GLU A 69 -2.82 1.43 -17.16
CA GLU A 69 -3.77 0.54 -17.83
C GLU A 69 -3.79 -0.86 -17.17
N LYS A 70 -2.63 -1.46 -16.95
CA LYS A 70 -2.51 -2.78 -16.34
C LYS A 70 -3.01 -2.81 -14.89
N ALA A 71 -2.67 -1.80 -14.09
CA ALA A 71 -3.12 -1.67 -12.70
C ALA A 71 -4.65 -1.50 -12.63
N GLN A 72 -5.23 -0.66 -13.50
CA GLN A 72 -6.67 -0.46 -13.57
C GLN A 72 -7.42 -1.71 -14.06
N ASN A 73 -6.87 -2.43 -15.04
CA ASN A 73 -7.47 -3.69 -15.52
C ASN A 73 -7.49 -4.73 -14.39
N LEU A 74 -6.38 -4.93 -13.67
CA LEU A 74 -6.32 -5.84 -12.54
C LEU A 74 -7.27 -5.41 -11.41
N ARG A 75 -7.34 -4.11 -11.09
CA ARG A 75 -8.27 -3.57 -10.09
C ARG A 75 -9.73 -3.91 -10.46
N ASN A 76 -10.10 -3.70 -11.72
CA ASN A 76 -11.44 -4.00 -12.21
C ASN A 76 -11.74 -5.51 -12.24
N GLU A 77 -10.80 -6.32 -12.72
CA GLU A 77 -10.92 -7.78 -12.80
C GLU A 77 -11.16 -8.40 -11.42
N LEU A 78 -10.44 -7.93 -10.40
CA LEU A 78 -10.57 -8.41 -9.04
C LEU A 78 -11.71 -7.72 -8.26
N GLY A 79 -12.42 -6.75 -8.84
CA GLY A 79 -13.51 -6.03 -8.18
C GLY A 79 -13.05 -5.20 -6.97
N LEU A 80 -11.85 -4.61 -7.04
CA LEU A 80 -11.30 -3.78 -5.97
C LEU A 80 -11.80 -2.34 -6.07
N GLU A 81 -11.99 -1.68 -4.93
CA GLU A 81 -12.21 -0.23 -4.87
C GLU A 81 -10.92 0.55 -5.18
N ALA A 82 -9.77 0.03 -4.70
CA ALA A 82 -8.47 0.63 -4.94
C ALA A 82 -7.34 -0.42 -5.08
N LEU A 83 -6.28 -0.06 -5.80
CA LEU A 83 -5.01 -0.76 -5.83
C LEU A 83 -3.90 0.23 -5.48
N LEU A 84 -3.16 -0.04 -4.39
CA LEU A 84 -2.02 0.76 -3.95
C LEU A 84 -0.73 0.06 -4.33
N LEU A 85 -0.02 0.59 -5.33
CA LEU A 85 1.26 0.08 -5.76
C LEU A 85 2.39 0.77 -5.01
N THR A 86 3.19 0.01 -4.25
CA THR A 86 4.44 0.53 -3.68
C THR A 86 5.56 0.42 -4.72
N ARG A 87 6.35 1.51 -4.89
CA ARG A 87 7.27 1.70 -6.01
C ARG A 87 8.71 2.01 -5.57
N SER A 88 9.05 1.61 -4.34
CA SER A 88 10.38 1.86 -3.75
C SER A 88 10.75 3.35 -3.79
N GLU A 89 11.88 3.71 -4.40
CA GLU A 89 12.37 5.08 -4.54
C GLU A 89 11.47 6.01 -5.36
N GLU A 90 10.56 5.45 -6.15
CA GLU A 90 9.56 6.23 -6.91
C GLU A 90 8.33 6.58 -6.05
N GLY A 91 8.23 6.09 -4.81
CA GLY A 91 7.12 6.36 -3.92
C GLY A 91 5.95 5.39 -4.07
N MET A 92 4.72 5.89 -4.22
CA MET A 92 3.52 5.06 -4.33
C MET A 92 2.53 5.62 -5.33
N SER A 93 1.79 4.72 -6.00
CA SER A 93 0.66 5.07 -6.86
C SER A 93 -0.60 4.37 -6.38
N LEU A 94 -1.68 5.14 -6.20
CA LEU A 94 -3.00 4.65 -5.83
C LEU A 94 -3.95 4.77 -7.02
N TYR A 95 -4.50 3.65 -7.44
CA TYR A 95 -5.44 3.55 -8.56
C TYR A 95 -6.84 3.31 -8.01
N THR A 96 -7.77 4.22 -8.29
CA THR A 96 -9.21 4.08 -7.98
C THR A 96 -10.03 4.11 -9.26
N ALA A 97 -11.35 3.98 -9.15
CA ALA A 97 -12.22 4.10 -10.33
C ALA A 97 -12.20 5.51 -10.95
N ASN A 98 -11.93 6.54 -10.14
CA ASN A 98 -12.12 7.93 -10.54
C ASN A 98 -10.80 8.67 -10.79
N GLU A 99 -9.71 8.22 -10.17
CA GLU A 99 -8.44 8.95 -10.20
C GLU A 99 -7.24 8.02 -9.99
N VAL A 100 -6.08 8.52 -10.40
CA VAL A 100 -4.77 7.97 -10.05
C VAL A 100 -4.00 9.02 -9.26
N LEU A 101 -3.63 8.68 -8.03
CA LEU A 101 -2.80 9.54 -7.18
C LEU A 101 -1.39 8.99 -7.14
N HIS A 102 -0.41 9.86 -7.29
CA HIS A 102 1.00 9.51 -7.14
C HIS A 102 1.64 10.38 -6.06
N VAL A 103 2.36 9.75 -5.13
CA VAL A 103 3.18 10.42 -4.12
C VAL A 103 4.63 9.96 -4.26
N GLN A 104 5.55 10.91 -4.32
CA GLN A 104 6.98 10.60 -4.38
C GLN A 104 7.47 10.07 -3.04
N ALA A 105 8.51 9.23 -3.06
CA ALA A 105 9.10 8.68 -1.85
C ALA A 105 9.55 9.79 -0.88
N ASP A 106 9.22 9.64 0.39
CA ASP A 106 9.56 10.58 1.45
C ASP A 106 10.88 10.21 2.18
N ALA A 107 11.60 9.18 1.72
CA ALA A 107 12.86 8.74 2.30
C ALA A 107 14.03 9.65 1.87
N ARG A 108 14.82 10.12 2.84
CA ARG A 108 16.08 10.85 2.59
C ARG A 108 17.28 9.91 2.46
N GLU A 109 17.34 8.92 3.35
CA GLU A 109 18.37 7.88 3.38
C GLU A 109 17.69 6.54 3.60
N VAL A 110 18.15 5.52 2.92
CA VAL A 110 17.60 4.16 3.03
C VAL A 110 18.67 3.28 3.66
N PHE A 111 18.40 2.77 4.86
CA PHE A 111 19.26 1.82 5.57
C PHE A 111 18.73 0.39 5.44
N ASP A 112 17.42 0.21 5.62
CA ASP A 112 16.81 -1.11 5.52
C ASP A 112 15.35 -0.97 5.06
N VAL A 113 14.95 -1.76 4.07
CA VAL A 113 13.57 -1.75 3.54
C VAL A 113 12.65 -2.77 4.22
N SER A 114 13.18 -3.55 5.17
CA SER A 114 12.41 -4.59 5.88
C SER A 114 11.24 -3.99 6.66
N GLY A 115 10.03 -4.51 6.41
CA GLY A 115 8.82 -4.04 7.07
C GLY A 115 8.23 -2.73 6.53
N ALA A 116 8.79 -2.16 5.47
CA ALA A 116 8.24 -0.94 4.86
C ALA A 116 6.81 -1.16 4.34
N GLY A 117 6.55 -2.27 3.64
CA GLY A 117 5.21 -2.64 3.15
C GLY A 117 4.21 -2.83 4.29
N ASP A 118 4.61 -3.56 5.34
CA ASP A 118 3.78 -3.74 6.54
C ASP A 118 3.44 -2.40 7.21
N THR A 119 4.40 -1.49 7.29
CA THR A 119 4.19 -0.14 7.83
C THR A 119 3.22 0.67 6.98
N VAL A 120 3.36 0.60 5.66
CA VAL A 120 2.47 1.29 4.72
C VAL A 120 1.03 0.80 4.87
N ILE A 121 0.78 -0.51 4.80
CA ILE A 121 -0.58 -1.04 4.90
C ILE A 121 -1.19 -0.80 6.28
N ALA A 122 -0.41 -0.93 7.36
CA ALA A 122 -0.87 -0.66 8.72
C ALA A 122 -1.26 0.80 8.91
N THR A 123 -0.45 1.74 8.38
CA THR A 123 -0.74 3.18 8.45
C THR A 123 -1.98 3.54 7.62
N MET A 124 -2.07 3.03 6.37
CA MET A 124 -3.28 3.19 5.55
C MET A 124 -4.53 2.71 6.29
N ALA A 125 -4.48 1.51 6.88
CA ALA A 125 -5.60 0.93 7.60
C ALA A 125 -6.00 1.76 8.82
N ALA A 126 -5.03 2.26 9.59
CA ALA A 126 -5.28 3.11 10.75
C ALA A 126 -5.93 4.44 10.34
N MET A 127 -5.42 5.09 9.29
CA MET A 127 -5.95 6.35 8.78
C MET A 127 -7.38 6.18 8.24
N LEU A 128 -7.61 5.18 7.40
CA LEU A 128 -8.95 4.90 6.86
C LEU A 128 -9.92 4.46 7.96
N GLY A 129 -9.46 3.70 8.94
CA GLY A 129 -10.25 3.31 10.11
C GLY A 129 -10.65 4.50 11.00
N ALA A 130 -9.84 5.56 11.01
CA ALA A 130 -10.14 6.83 11.67
C ALA A 130 -11.00 7.77 10.83
N GLY A 131 -11.38 7.38 9.60
CA GLY A 131 -12.21 8.19 8.69
C GLY A 131 -11.45 9.24 7.88
N ALA A 132 -10.11 9.14 7.81
CA ALA A 132 -9.33 10.04 6.97
C ALA A 132 -9.63 9.84 5.47
N PRO A 133 -9.63 10.90 4.67
CA PRO A 133 -9.78 10.78 3.22
C PRO A 133 -8.57 10.07 2.61
N LEU A 134 -8.81 9.38 1.49
CA LEU A 134 -7.83 8.51 0.83
C LEU A 134 -6.50 9.23 0.48
N PRO A 135 -6.48 10.48 -0.04
CA PRO A 135 -5.24 11.19 -0.31
C PRO A 135 -4.40 11.47 0.96
N GLU A 136 -5.06 11.78 2.08
CA GLU A 136 -4.39 12.01 3.36
C GLU A 136 -3.81 10.71 3.93
N ALA A 137 -4.57 9.62 3.86
CA ALA A 137 -4.10 8.30 4.27
C ALA A 137 -2.88 7.87 3.45
N LEU A 138 -2.91 8.08 2.12
CA LEU A 138 -1.80 7.80 1.21
C LEU A 138 -0.53 8.59 1.57
N ALA A 139 -0.66 9.90 1.75
CA ALA A 139 0.48 10.78 2.11
C ALA A 139 1.08 10.38 3.46
N THR A 140 0.22 10.06 4.44
CA THR A 140 0.65 9.64 5.79
C THR A 140 1.36 8.28 5.74
N ALA A 141 0.83 7.32 4.98
CA ALA A 141 1.45 6.00 4.81
C ALA A 141 2.79 6.08 4.08
N ASN A 142 2.91 6.93 3.06
CA ASN A 142 4.17 7.19 2.35
C ASN A 142 5.23 7.75 3.31
N ARG A 143 4.85 8.72 4.14
CA ARG A 143 5.73 9.28 5.16
C ARG A 143 6.16 8.22 6.18
N ALA A 144 5.23 7.38 6.65
CA ALA A 144 5.55 6.30 7.59
C ALA A 144 6.55 5.31 6.99
N GLY A 145 6.35 4.88 5.74
CA GLY A 145 7.29 4.06 4.97
C GLY A 145 8.66 4.71 4.86
N GLY A 146 8.72 6.01 4.51
CA GLY A 146 9.96 6.77 4.43
C GLY A 146 10.72 6.86 5.75
N ILE A 147 10.02 6.95 6.90
CA ILE A 147 10.65 6.98 8.22
C ILE A 147 11.27 5.63 8.56
N VAL A 148 10.54 4.51 8.34
CA VAL A 148 11.04 3.19 8.76
C VAL A 148 12.20 2.71 7.91
N VAL A 149 12.25 3.00 6.61
CA VAL A 149 13.41 2.63 5.77
C VAL A 149 14.69 3.41 6.14
N GLY A 150 14.56 4.53 6.83
CA GLY A 150 15.68 5.28 7.41
C GLY A 150 16.19 4.71 8.74
N LYS A 151 15.67 3.56 9.20
CA LYS A 151 16.06 2.89 10.45
C LYS A 151 16.68 1.52 10.13
N LEU A 152 17.48 0.99 11.06
CA LEU A 152 18.05 -0.36 10.93
C LEU A 152 17.05 -1.44 11.38
N GLY A 153 16.94 -2.51 10.60
CA GLY A 153 16.09 -3.66 10.90
C GLY A 153 14.59 -3.34 10.76
N THR A 154 13.76 -4.28 11.21
CA THR A 154 12.30 -4.10 11.24
C THR A 154 11.95 -3.08 12.33
N ALA A 155 11.80 -1.83 11.94
CA ALA A 155 11.53 -0.71 12.85
C ALA A 155 10.04 -0.34 12.84
N THR A 156 9.61 0.32 13.92
CA THR A 156 8.28 0.92 14.02
C THR A 156 8.37 2.44 13.85
N VAL A 157 7.25 3.05 13.46
CA VAL A 157 7.09 4.51 13.45
C VAL A 157 6.25 4.93 14.65
N THR A 158 6.70 5.93 15.38
CA THR A 158 5.92 6.54 16.47
C THR A 158 5.04 7.67 15.93
N ARG A 159 3.98 8.01 16.68
CA ARG A 159 3.13 9.14 16.35
C ARG A 159 3.92 10.46 16.27
N ASP A 160 4.86 10.68 17.18
CA ASP A 160 5.65 11.91 17.21
C ASP A 160 6.56 12.03 15.97
N GLU A 161 7.19 10.94 15.54
CA GLU A 161 7.98 10.89 14.30
C GLU A 161 7.08 11.16 13.08
N LEU A 162 5.90 10.53 13.04
CA LEU A 162 4.99 10.62 11.91
C LEU A 162 4.41 12.03 11.74
N PHE A 163 4.08 12.70 12.83
CA PHE A 163 3.46 14.03 12.83
C PHE A 163 4.41 15.16 13.22
N ALA A 164 5.71 14.89 13.43
CA ALA A 164 6.70 15.94 13.60
C ALA A 164 6.64 16.92 12.41
N ARG A 165 6.56 18.23 12.71
CA ARG A 165 6.70 19.25 11.67
C ARG A 165 8.07 19.10 11.04
N ARG A 166 8.17 18.97 9.72
CA ARG A 166 9.44 19.13 9.01
C ARG A 166 10.00 20.49 9.41
N ARG A 167 11.16 20.54 10.06
CA ARG A 167 11.91 21.79 10.19
C ARG A 167 12.26 22.18 8.75
N SER A 168 11.65 23.25 8.28
CA SER A 168 12.04 23.89 7.03
C SER A 168 13.51 24.23 7.11
N GLU A 169 14.32 23.71 6.19
CA GLU A 169 15.72 24.12 6.03
C GLU A 169 15.82 25.52 5.36
N ASP A 170 14.89 26.39 5.63
CA ASP A 170 14.96 27.82 5.28
C ASP A 170 15.60 28.61 6.41
N GLY A 171 16.83 28.26 6.70
CA GLY A 171 17.73 28.96 7.62
C GLY A 171 19.05 29.30 6.93
N ARG A 172 18.97 29.96 5.77
CA ARG A 172 20.09 30.72 5.23
C ARG A 172 19.64 32.18 5.07
N ALA A 173 19.92 32.97 6.07
CA ALA A 173 20.18 34.40 5.94
C ALA A 173 21.69 34.60 5.99
#